data_793b75d3308c68a16804420768c4d44f
#
_entry.id   793b75d3308c68a16804420768c4d44f
#
_cell.length_a   1.000
_cell.length_b   1.000
_cell.length_c   1.000
_cell.angle_alpha   90.00
_cell.angle_beta   90.00
_cell.angle_gamma   90.00
#
_symmetry.space_group_name_H-M   'P 1'
#
loop_
_entity.id
_entity.type
_entity.pdbx_description
1 polymer ?
#
loop_
_entity_poly.entity_id
_entity_poly.type
_entity_poly.pdbx_seq_one_letter_code
_entity_poly.pdbx_strand_id
1 'polypeptide(L)'
;MLRALAGRSDSTGVTEVARTTGLAKSTCSRILSSLADLGIVERIDDAGRYVIGSGLRALAASGAPAGTLRDLARPYLQELAGRLGESAALAVMDGGEGLYVAQVATPGPVQVTDWTGQRFPLHTIAAGQAFMGSWTDERIADYAADGLEEFTVHTVTTLVGLRQRVGEVRRTGVAWTVGEFSEEISGVAAAVCDGDGETVASVTVYGPDFRFPGDADTCEIERLVVETAKRVGALLGD
;
A
#
# COMPACT_ATOMS: atom_id res chain seq x y z
N MET A 1 3.50 -14.19 16.37
CA MET A 1 3.05 -13.43 17.54
C MET A 1 2.84 -11.95 17.20
N LEU A 2 3.81 -11.22 16.68
CA LEU A 2 3.62 -9.81 16.26
C LEU A 2 2.55 -9.67 15.16
N ARG A 3 2.52 -10.58 14.16
CA ARG A 3 1.44 -10.61 13.14
C ARG A 3 0.05 -10.81 13.76
N ALA A 4 -0.08 -11.54 14.88
CA ALA A 4 -1.37 -11.71 15.56
C ALA A 4 -1.85 -10.45 16.29
N LEU A 5 -0.94 -9.50 16.56
CA LEU A 5 -1.23 -8.19 17.13
C LEU A 5 -1.46 -7.12 16.03
N ALA A 6 -0.77 -7.24 14.89
CA ALA A 6 -0.77 -6.22 13.82
C ALA A 6 -2.06 -6.20 12.97
N GLY A 7 -2.82 -7.30 12.93
CA GLY A 7 -4.00 -7.42 12.06
C GLY A 7 -5.32 -6.90 12.66
N ARG A 8 -5.29 -6.20 13.82
CA ARG A 8 -6.51 -5.75 14.52
C ARG A 8 -6.36 -4.31 14.98
N SER A 9 -7.39 -3.52 14.75
CA SER A 9 -7.50 -2.15 15.24
C SER A 9 -7.58 -2.05 16.76
N ASP A 10 -7.91 -3.18 17.44
CA ASP A 10 -8.07 -3.25 18.89
C ASP A 10 -6.99 -4.10 19.53
N SER A 11 -6.72 -3.81 20.82
CA SER A 11 -5.76 -4.55 21.64
C SER A 11 -6.10 -6.03 21.75
N THR A 12 -5.10 -6.91 21.73
CA THR A 12 -5.25 -8.36 21.75
C THR A 12 -4.76 -8.96 23.08
N GLY A 13 -5.58 -9.82 23.70
CA GLY A 13 -5.22 -10.48 24.96
C GLY A 13 -4.32 -11.72 24.76
N VAL A 14 -3.53 -12.07 25.79
CA VAL A 14 -2.61 -13.21 25.77
C VAL A 14 -3.30 -14.53 25.37
N THR A 15 -4.55 -14.75 25.78
CA THR A 15 -5.31 -15.97 25.46
C THR A 15 -5.59 -16.07 23.95
N GLU A 16 -5.86 -14.96 23.30
CA GLU A 16 -6.12 -14.91 21.87
C GLU A 16 -4.84 -15.09 21.05
N VAL A 17 -3.76 -14.46 21.50
CA VAL A 17 -2.42 -14.68 20.91
C VAL A 17 -2.03 -16.16 21.01
N ALA A 18 -2.28 -16.81 22.15
CA ALA A 18 -2.02 -18.24 22.34
C ALA A 18 -2.84 -19.09 21.36
N ARG A 19 -4.12 -18.78 21.18
CA ARG A 19 -4.99 -19.48 20.22
C ARG A 19 -4.50 -19.31 18.77
N THR A 20 -4.10 -18.11 18.37
CA THR A 20 -3.65 -17.81 17.01
C THR A 20 -2.28 -18.43 16.69
N THR A 21 -1.39 -18.50 17.69
CA THR A 21 -0.01 -19.00 17.49
C THR A 21 0.17 -20.49 17.81
N GLY A 22 -0.83 -21.14 18.44
CA GLY A 22 -0.71 -22.53 18.91
C GLY A 22 0.22 -22.72 20.11
N LEU A 23 0.72 -21.63 20.71
CA LEU A 23 1.63 -21.70 21.86
C LEU A 23 0.89 -21.72 23.19
N ALA A 24 1.52 -22.30 24.24
CA ALA A 24 0.97 -22.26 25.59
C ALA A 24 0.83 -20.80 26.09
N LYS A 25 -0.26 -20.51 26.82
CA LYS A 25 -0.54 -19.16 27.34
C LYS A 25 0.61 -18.59 28.19
N SER A 26 1.25 -19.43 29.00
CA SER A 26 2.42 -19.02 29.81
C SER A 26 3.62 -18.62 28.95
N THR A 27 3.85 -19.32 27.85
CA THR A 27 4.90 -18.99 26.87
C THR A 27 4.59 -17.67 26.18
N CYS A 28 3.35 -17.48 25.72
CA CYS A 28 2.91 -16.22 25.11
C CYS A 28 3.06 -15.05 26.07
N SER A 29 2.63 -15.20 27.32
CA SER A 29 2.75 -14.15 28.34
C SER A 29 4.19 -13.74 28.57
N ARG A 30 5.11 -14.71 28.70
CA ARG A 30 6.55 -14.43 28.90
C ARG A 30 7.18 -13.70 27.71
N ILE A 31 6.88 -14.15 26.48
CA ILE A 31 7.40 -13.52 25.27
C ILE A 31 6.84 -12.10 25.11
N LEU A 32 5.52 -11.91 25.33
CA LEU A 32 4.90 -10.59 25.25
C LEU A 32 5.44 -9.62 26.30
N SER A 33 5.74 -10.11 27.53
CA SER A 33 6.38 -9.29 28.55
C SER A 33 7.79 -8.85 28.11
N SER A 34 8.62 -9.78 27.60
CA SER A 34 9.96 -9.44 27.10
C SER A 34 9.90 -8.46 25.90
N LEU A 35 8.91 -8.59 25.03
CA LEU A 35 8.72 -7.65 23.92
C LEU A 35 8.23 -6.28 24.42
N ALA A 36 7.48 -6.24 25.52
CA ALA A 36 7.05 -4.99 26.15
C ALA A 36 8.22 -4.26 26.82
N ASP A 37 9.12 -5.00 27.47
CA ASP A 37 10.35 -4.44 28.06
C ASP A 37 11.26 -3.80 26.99
N LEU A 38 11.20 -4.28 25.74
CA LEU A 38 11.89 -3.73 24.57
C LEU A 38 11.09 -2.64 23.85
N GLY A 39 9.88 -2.31 24.29
CA GLY A 39 8.98 -1.34 23.64
C GLY A 39 8.43 -1.81 22.30
N ILE A 40 8.66 -3.08 21.89
CA ILE A 40 8.16 -3.65 20.62
C ILE A 40 6.65 -3.84 20.65
N VAL A 41 6.12 -4.18 21.83
CA VAL A 41 4.69 -4.15 22.13
C VAL A 41 4.45 -3.27 23.33
N GLU A 42 3.25 -2.75 23.49
CA GLU A 42 2.81 -1.99 24.66
C GLU A 42 1.64 -2.69 25.32
N ARG A 43 1.69 -2.79 26.65
CA ARG A 43 0.58 -3.28 27.44
C ARG A 43 -0.37 -2.14 27.75
N ILE A 44 -1.64 -2.26 27.32
CA ILE A 44 -2.60 -1.17 27.43
C ILE A 44 -3.31 -1.18 28.80
N ASP A 45 -3.50 -2.37 29.40
CA ASP A 45 -4.28 -2.49 30.65
C ASP A 45 -3.80 -3.62 31.54
N ASP A 46 -4.34 -3.63 32.78
CA ASP A 46 -4.08 -4.68 33.78
C ASP A 46 -4.70 -6.03 33.42
N ALA A 47 -5.63 -6.07 32.45
CA ALA A 47 -6.19 -7.30 31.90
C ALA A 47 -5.23 -8.05 30.96
N GLY A 48 -4.04 -7.48 30.70
CA GLY A 48 -2.99 -8.08 29.89
C GLY A 48 -3.27 -8.05 28.41
N ARG A 49 -3.84 -6.95 27.93
CA ARG A 49 -3.98 -6.68 26.50
C ARG A 49 -2.78 -5.93 25.96
N TYR A 50 -2.36 -6.27 24.74
CA TYR A 50 -1.19 -5.75 24.07
C TYR A 50 -1.53 -5.16 22.70
N VAL A 51 -0.77 -4.16 22.30
CA VAL A 51 -0.71 -3.59 20.93
C VAL A 51 0.72 -3.54 20.45
N ILE A 52 0.91 -3.27 19.17
CA ILE A 52 2.23 -2.98 18.61
C ILE A 52 2.73 -1.66 19.19
N GLY A 53 3.89 -1.71 19.84
CA GLY A 53 4.53 -0.56 20.46
C GLY A 53 5.33 0.31 19.48
N SER A 54 5.68 1.51 19.95
CA SER A 54 6.48 2.49 19.20
C SER A 54 7.93 2.01 18.94
N GLY A 55 8.46 1.12 19.80
CA GLY A 55 9.79 0.53 19.64
C GLY A 55 9.95 -0.30 18.38
N LEU A 56 8.89 -0.93 17.88
CA LEU A 56 8.95 -1.64 16.59
C LEU A 56 9.16 -0.66 15.41
N ARG A 57 8.56 0.51 15.47
CA ARG A 57 8.79 1.57 14.48
C ARG A 57 10.22 2.12 14.55
N ALA A 58 10.73 2.29 15.77
CA ALA A 58 12.12 2.72 16.00
C ALA A 58 13.12 1.66 15.49
N LEU A 59 12.87 0.37 15.73
CA LEU A 59 13.68 -0.73 15.20
C LEU A 59 13.61 -0.79 13.65
N ALA A 60 12.44 -0.66 13.07
CA ALA A 60 12.29 -0.59 11.62
C ALA A 60 13.03 0.61 11.01
N ALA A 61 13.10 1.74 11.73
CA ALA A 61 13.84 2.92 11.31
C ALA A 61 15.36 2.78 11.52
N SER A 62 15.79 2.02 12.53
CA SER A 62 17.23 1.88 12.91
C SER A 62 17.90 0.63 12.34
N GLY A 63 17.14 -0.38 11.93
CA GLY A 63 17.63 -1.72 11.59
C GLY A 63 17.53 -2.11 10.13
N ALA A 64 17.21 -1.21 9.21
CA ALA A 64 17.31 -1.49 7.79
C ALA A 64 18.79 -1.44 7.35
N PRO A 65 19.46 -2.59 7.10
CA PRO A 65 20.73 -2.55 6.40
C PRO A 65 20.44 -2.02 4.99
N ALA A 66 21.10 -0.90 4.66
CA ALA A 66 21.19 -0.32 3.31
C ALA A 66 19.88 -0.18 2.54
N GLY A 67 19.11 0.85 2.85
CA GLY A 67 18.03 1.34 2.00
C GLY A 67 16.63 0.93 2.47
N THR A 68 15.82 1.93 2.75
CA THR A 68 14.38 1.73 2.90
C THR A 68 13.83 1.22 1.57
N LEU A 69 12.67 0.55 1.54
CA LEU A 69 11.99 0.18 0.27
C LEU A 69 11.95 1.37 -0.72
N ARG A 70 11.79 2.58 -0.20
CA ARG A 70 11.89 3.83 -0.93
C ARG A 70 13.21 3.96 -1.70
N ASP A 71 14.34 3.75 -1.02
CA ASP A 71 15.68 3.94 -1.61
C ASP A 71 15.98 2.82 -2.61
N LEU A 72 15.58 1.59 -2.29
CA LEU A 72 15.73 0.42 -3.16
C LEU A 72 14.87 0.54 -4.43
N ALA A 73 13.64 1.07 -4.33
CA ALA A 73 12.75 1.24 -5.46
C ALA A 73 13.15 2.41 -6.38
N ARG A 74 13.86 3.43 -5.86
CA ARG A 74 14.16 4.66 -6.58
C ARG A 74 14.77 4.47 -7.98
N PRO A 75 15.78 3.60 -8.21
CA PRO A 75 16.34 3.37 -9.54
C PRO A 75 15.30 2.83 -10.54
N TYR A 76 14.41 1.97 -10.08
CA TYR A 76 13.35 1.38 -10.90
C TYR A 76 12.27 2.40 -11.25
N LEU A 77 11.92 3.29 -10.31
CA LEU A 77 11.02 4.41 -10.59
C LEU A 77 11.64 5.40 -11.58
N GLN A 78 12.95 5.66 -11.49
CA GLN A 78 13.67 6.51 -12.44
C GLN A 78 13.65 5.91 -13.85
N GLU A 79 13.91 4.63 -13.98
CA GLU A 79 13.84 3.92 -15.27
C GLU A 79 12.41 3.99 -15.85
N LEU A 80 11.39 3.69 -15.02
CA LEU A 80 10.00 3.70 -15.44
C LEU A 80 9.54 5.10 -15.88
N ALA A 81 9.82 6.12 -15.06
CA ALA A 81 9.51 7.52 -15.38
C ALA A 81 10.21 7.98 -16.67
N GLY A 82 11.49 7.63 -16.84
CA GLY A 82 12.27 7.97 -18.04
C GLY A 82 11.73 7.31 -19.32
N ARG A 83 11.20 6.08 -19.23
CA ARG A 83 10.61 5.35 -20.37
C ARG A 83 9.25 5.91 -20.77
N LEU A 84 8.43 6.29 -19.81
CA LEU A 84 7.05 6.72 -20.05
C LEU A 84 6.91 8.24 -20.18
N GLY A 85 7.94 9.01 -19.78
CA GLY A 85 7.90 10.46 -19.82
C GLY A 85 6.99 11.11 -18.75
N GLU A 86 6.49 10.31 -17.80
CA GLU A 86 5.55 10.74 -16.76
C GLU A 86 6.08 10.46 -15.35
N SER A 87 5.39 10.98 -14.32
CA SER A 87 5.79 10.75 -12.92
C SER A 87 5.55 9.30 -12.51
N ALA A 88 6.57 8.69 -11.90
CA ALA A 88 6.46 7.37 -11.29
C ALA A 88 6.60 7.48 -9.76
N ALA A 89 5.80 6.74 -9.01
CA ALA A 89 5.81 6.79 -7.55
C ALA A 89 5.65 5.41 -6.91
N LEU A 90 6.06 5.33 -5.65
CA LEU A 90 5.84 4.20 -4.76
C LEU A 90 4.91 4.62 -3.65
N ALA A 91 3.86 3.85 -3.41
CA ALA A 91 2.97 4.04 -2.29
C ALA A 91 2.94 2.81 -1.38
N VAL A 92 2.62 3.03 -0.10
CA VAL A 92 2.40 1.99 0.92
C VAL A 92 1.05 2.22 1.59
N MET A 93 0.56 1.18 2.29
CA MET A 93 -0.62 1.32 3.15
C MET A 93 -0.22 1.92 4.51
N ASP A 94 -0.96 2.92 4.98
CA ASP A 94 -0.78 3.52 6.30
C ASP A 94 -2.13 3.89 6.94
N GLY A 95 -2.53 3.16 7.98
CA GLY A 95 -3.75 3.45 8.75
C GLY A 95 -5.07 3.33 7.98
N GLY A 96 -5.11 2.56 6.88
CA GLY A 96 -6.31 2.39 6.04
C GLY A 96 -6.35 3.30 4.82
N GLU A 97 -5.40 4.21 4.68
CA GLU A 97 -5.18 5.07 3.52
C GLU A 97 -3.90 4.64 2.77
N GLY A 98 -3.73 5.13 1.56
CA GLY A 98 -2.46 5.05 0.87
C GLY A 98 -1.56 6.23 1.24
N LEU A 99 -0.25 6.01 1.25
CA LEU A 99 0.77 7.02 1.50
C LEU A 99 1.83 6.95 0.40
N TYR A 100 2.06 8.04 -0.31
CA TYR A 100 3.19 8.13 -1.22
C TYR A 100 4.51 8.27 -0.46
N VAL A 101 5.43 7.33 -0.63
CA VAL A 101 6.73 7.31 0.05
C VAL A 101 7.88 7.74 -0.84
N ALA A 102 7.73 7.65 -2.15
CA ALA A 102 8.69 8.14 -3.14
C ALA A 102 7.99 8.59 -4.41
N GLN A 103 8.54 9.60 -5.06
CA GLN A 103 8.16 10.03 -6.41
C GLN A 103 9.42 10.38 -7.21
N VAL A 104 9.36 10.10 -8.48
CA VAL A 104 10.32 10.55 -9.49
C VAL A 104 9.52 11.20 -10.61
N ALA A 105 9.79 12.46 -10.87
CA ALA A 105 9.20 13.20 -11.97
C ALA A 105 10.22 13.31 -13.14
N THR A 106 9.73 13.30 -14.36
CA THR A 106 10.54 13.65 -15.53
C THR A 106 10.55 15.16 -15.74
N PRO A 107 11.67 15.76 -16.18
CA PRO A 107 11.69 17.16 -16.52
C PRO A 107 10.68 17.47 -17.64
N GLY A 108 9.87 18.52 -17.46
CA GLY A 108 8.88 18.92 -18.46
C GLY A 108 8.25 20.27 -18.12
N PRO A 109 7.61 20.94 -19.10
CA PRO A 109 6.99 22.25 -18.88
C PRO A 109 5.74 22.19 -18.00
N VAL A 110 5.08 21.04 -17.96
CA VAL A 110 3.93 20.75 -17.07
C VAL A 110 4.27 19.50 -16.27
N GLN A 111 4.31 19.63 -14.97
CA GLN A 111 4.62 18.52 -14.04
C GLN A 111 3.50 18.40 -13.03
N VAL A 112 3.21 17.14 -12.63
CA VAL A 112 2.36 16.89 -11.48
C VAL A 112 3.14 17.20 -10.21
N THR A 113 2.48 17.83 -9.25
CA THR A 113 3.05 18.13 -7.92
C THR A 113 3.67 16.89 -7.27
N ASP A 114 4.74 17.07 -6.50
CA ASP A 114 5.32 15.99 -5.69
C ASP A 114 4.38 15.64 -4.53
N TRP A 115 3.83 14.43 -4.59
CA TRP A 115 2.90 13.90 -3.60
C TRP A 115 3.61 13.13 -2.48
N THR A 116 4.94 13.09 -2.44
CA THR A 116 5.69 12.36 -1.40
C THR A 116 5.29 12.86 -0.01
N GLY A 117 4.88 11.94 0.86
CA GLY A 117 4.37 12.22 2.21
C GLY A 117 2.87 12.51 2.27
N GLN A 118 2.16 12.59 1.14
CA GLN A 118 0.72 12.80 1.11
C GLN A 118 -0.04 11.47 1.22
N ARG A 119 -1.14 11.50 1.98
CA ARG A 119 -2.11 10.40 2.07
C ARG A 119 -3.21 10.56 1.05
N PHE A 120 -3.83 9.45 0.68
CA PHE A 120 -4.94 9.43 -0.24
C PHE A 120 -5.93 8.30 0.07
N PRO A 121 -7.24 8.51 -0.19
CA PRO A 121 -8.24 7.47 -0.11
C PRO A 121 -8.01 6.41 -1.20
N LEU A 122 -8.08 5.13 -0.82
CA LEU A 122 -7.68 4.04 -1.72
C LEU A 122 -8.57 3.88 -2.96
N HIS A 123 -9.85 4.27 -2.89
CA HIS A 123 -10.80 4.10 -3.99
C HIS A 123 -10.61 5.11 -5.13
N THR A 124 -9.89 6.21 -4.89
CA THR A 124 -9.80 7.35 -5.83
C THR A 124 -8.56 7.32 -6.71
N ILE A 125 -7.58 6.50 -6.40
CA ILE A 125 -6.26 6.51 -7.05
C ILE A 125 -5.87 5.08 -7.45
N ALA A 126 -5.27 4.92 -8.61
CA ALA A 126 -4.82 3.64 -9.13
C ALA A 126 -3.95 2.87 -8.13
N ALA A 127 -3.01 3.55 -7.43
CA ALA A 127 -2.19 2.95 -6.38
C ALA A 127 -3.03 2.31 -5.26
N GLY A 128 -4.11 2.96 -4.84
CA GLY A 128 -5.04 2.46 -3.83
C GLY A 128 -5.85 1.26 -4.32
N GLN A 129 -6.39 1.33 -5.53
CA GLN A 129 -7.14 0.23 -6.14
C GLN A 129 -6.24 -1.00 -6.37
N ALA A 130 -4.95 -0.81 -6.67
CA ALA A 130 -3.97 -1.89 -6.78
C ALA A 130 -3.79 -2.65 -5.45
N PHE A 131 -3.77 -1.98 -4.29
CA PHE A 131 -3.77 -2.64 -2.97
C PHE A 131 -5.01 -3.50 -2.77
N MET A 132 -6.18 -3.00 -3.19
CA MET A 132 -7.45 -3.70 -3.01
C MET A 132 -7.55 -4.99 -3.84
N GLY A 133 -6.70 -5.18 -4.85
CA GLY A 133 -6.66 -6.40 -5.66
C GLY A 133 -6.47 -7.67 -4.82
N SER A 134 -5.72 -7.61 -3.73
CA SER A 134 -5.47 -8.72 -2.80
C SER A 134 -6.52 -8.85 -1.67
N TRP A 135 -7.47 -7.91 -1.54
CA TRP A 135 -8.44 -7.90 -0.45
C TRP A 135 -9.57 -8.90 -0.68
N THR A 136 -10.18 -9.38 0.40
CA THR A 136 -11.45 -10.13 0.30
C THR A 136 -12.62 -9.18 0.01
N ASP A 137 -13.72 -9.71 -0.48
CA ASP A 137 -14.91 -8.91 -0.77
C ASP A 137 -15.56 -8.34 0.50
N GLU A 138 -15.39 -9.01 1.65
CA GLU A 138 -15.77 -8.51 2.97
C GLU A 138 -14.96 -7.27 3.33
N ARG A 139 -13.64 -7.31 3.16
CA ARG A 139 -12.76 -6.16 3.45
C ARG A 139 -13.06 -4.96 2.56
N ILE A 140 -13.43 -5.20 1.29
CA ILE A 140 -13.86 -4.13 0.37
C ILE A 140 -15.20 -3.53 0.86
N ALA A 141 -16.13 -4.38 1.33
CA ALA A 141 -17.39 -3.91 1.89
C ALA A 141 -17.19 -3.10 3.16
N ASP A 142 -16.31 -3.55 4.06
CA ASP A 142 -15.97 -2.84 5.30
C ASP A 142 -15.33 -1.47 4.99
N TYR A 143 -14.44 -1.40 4.00
CA TYR A 143 -13.85 -0.12 3.56
C TYR A 143 -14.91 0.86 3.03
N ALA A 144 -15.93 0.37 2.34
CA ALA A 144 -16.98 1.20 1.76
C ALA A 144 -18.16 1.46 2.73
N ALA A 145 -18.15 0.89 3.95
CA ALA A 145 -19.30 0.94 4.88
C ALA A 145 -19.65 2.35 5.34
N ASP A 146 -18.65 3.19 5.56
CA ASP A 146 -18.83 4.59 6.00
C ASP A 146 -19.06 5.57 4.82
N GLY A 147 -19.19 5.03 3.60
CA GLY A 147 -19.30 5.77 2.36
C GLY A 147 -17.96 5.97 1.65
N LEU A 148 -18.03 6.26 0.35
CA LEU A 148 -16.88 6.59 -0.48
C LEU A 148 -16.99 8.07 -0.86
N GLU A 149 -16.03 8.88 -0.42
CA GLU A 149 -16.01 10.32 -0.66
C GLU A 149 -15.86 10.60 -2.17
N GLU A 150 -16.68 11.51 -2.69
CA GLU A 150 -16.62 11.97 -4.06
C GLU A 150 -15.65 13.14 -4.19
N PHE A 151 -14.65 13.01 -5.06
CA PHE A 151 -13.65 14.04 -5.38
C PHE A 151 -13.94 14.71 -6.71
N THR A 152 -14.45 13.92 -7.66
CA THR A 152 -14.84 14.37 -9.00
C THR A 152 -16.08 13.60 -9.45
N VAL A 153 -16.69 14.00 -10.55
CA VAL A 153 -17.81 13.26 -11.15
C VAL A 153 -17.42 11.86 -11.66
N HIS A 154 -16.13 11.57 -11.73
CA HIS A 154 -15.59 10.26 -12.15
C HIS A 154 -15.27 9.34 -10.98
N THR A 155 -15.30 9.87 -9.75
CA THR A 155 -14.99 9.07 -8.55
C THR A 155 -15.98 7.91 -8.37
N VAL A 156 -15.45 6.72 -8.12
CA VAL A 156 -16.28 5.56 -7.77
C VAL A 156 -16.80 5.74 -6.33
N THR A 157 -18.11 5.95 -6.19
CA THR A 157 -18.77 6.23 -4.90
C THR A 157 -19.68 5.10 -4.41
N THR A 158 -19.70 3.96 -5.11
CA THR A 158 -20.55 2.82 -4.74
C THR A 158 -19.75 1.55 -4.54
N LEU A 159 -20.18 0.71 -3.58
CA LEU A 159 -19.57 -0.61 -3.35
C LEU A 159 -19.58 -1.48 -4.61
N VAL A 160 -20.65 -1.41 -5.39
CA VAL A 160 -20.77 -2.19 -6.67
C VAL A 160 -19.70 -1.75 -7.64
N GLY A 161 -19.55 -0.44 -7.85
CA GLY A 161 -18.53 0.12 -8.74
C GLY A 161 -17.12 -0.22 -8.25
N LEU A 162 -16.86 -0.11 -6.93
CA LEU A 162 -15.56 -0.46 -6.36
C LEU A 162 -15.22 -1.94 -6.55
N ARG A 163 -16.18 -2.85 -6.32
CA ARG A 163 -15.98 -4.29 -6.57
C ARG A 163 -15.69 -4.58 -8.04
N GLN A 164 -16.35 -3.87 -8.96
CA GLN A 164 -16.06 -4.00 -10.39
C GLN A 164 -14.61 -3.58 -10.69
N ARG A 165 -14.16 -2.41 -10.21
CA ARG A 165 -12.77 -1.97 -10.37
C ARG A 165 -11.76 -2.97 -9.81
N VAL A 166 -11.99 -3.44 -8.59
CA VAL A 166 -11.11 -4.45 -7.96
C VAL A 166 -11.13 -5.77 -8.73
N GLY A 167 -12.29 -6.17 -9.28
CA GLY A 167 -12.39 -7.33 -10.17
C GLY A 167 -11.53 -7.20 -11.43
N GLU A 168 -11.46 -6.00 -12.01
CA GLU A 168 -10.57 -5.70 -13.13
C GLU A 168 -9.09 -5.79 -12.71
N VAL A 169 -8.72 -5.22 -11.57
CA VAL A 169 -7.36 -5.33 -11.02
C VAL A 169 -6.95 -6.77 -10.83
N ARG A 170 -7.80 -7.61 -10.25
CA ARG A 170 -7.54 -9.05 -10.06
C ARG A 170 -7.32 -9.79 -11.37
N ARG A 171 -8.01 -9.40 -12.42
CA ARG A 171 -7.94 -10.03 -13.74
C ARG A 171 -6.72 -9.58 -14.56
N THR A 172 -6.38 -8.30 -14.48
CA THR A 172 -5.32 -7.68 -15.33
C THR A 172 -3.99 -7.52 -14.61
N GLY A 173 -4.01 -7.45 -13.26
CA GLY A 173 -2.84 -7.12 -12.44
C GLY A 173 -2.57 -5.62 -12.34
N VAL A 174 -3.38 -4.76 -12.98
CA VAL A 174 -3.23 -3.30 -12.96
C VAL A 174 -4.54 -2.61 -12.61
N ALA A 175 -4.43 -1.45 -12.00
CA ALA A 175 -5.51 -0.51 -11.78
C ALA A 175 -5.31 0.71 -12.68
N TRP A 176 -6.38 1.19 -13.30
CA TRP A 176 -6.42 2.47 -14.02
C TRP A 176 -7.41 3.41 -13.33
N THR A 177 -7.04 4.68 -13.19
CA THR A 177 -7.94 5.76 -12.80
C THR A 177 -7.80 6.92 -13.77
N VAL A 178 -8.94 7.48 -14.17
CA VAL A 178 -9.02 8.61 -15.11
C VAL A 178 -9.85 9.68 -14.46
N GLY A 179 -9.22 10.77 -14.02
CA GLY A 179 -9.90 11.90 -13.42
C GLY A 179 -10.65 11.60 -12.10
N GLU A 180 -10.36 10.47 -11.41
CA GLU A 180 -11.17 10.04 -10.24
C GLU A 180 -10.83 10.80 -8.94
N PHE A 181 -9.58 11.23 -8.75
CA PHE A 181 -9.14 12.06 -7.63
C PHE A 181 -9.07 13.55 -8.00
N SER A 182 -8.59 13.85 -9.20
CA SER A 182 -8.55 15.16 -9.82
C SER A 182 -8.85 14.98 -11.29
N GLU A 183 -9.77 15.76 -11.87
CA GLU A 183 -10.17 15.67 -13.27
C GLU A 183 -9.00 15.79 -14.25
N GLU A 184 -7.91 16.40 -13.80
CA GLU A 184 -6.73 16.70 -14.62
C GLU A 184 -5.67 15.58 -14.58
N ILE A 185 -5.88 14.49 -13.80
CA ILE A 185 -4.86 13.47 -13.56
C ILE A 185 -5.40 12.08 -13.87
N SER A 186 -4.67 11.36 -14.71
CA SER A 186 -4.86 9.94 -14.95
C SER A 186 -3.66 9.14 -14.45
N GLY A 187 -3.89 7.91 -14.02
CA GLY A 187 -2.85 7.05 -13.48
C GLY A 187 -3.10 5.57 -13.66
N VAL A 188 -2.01 4.80 -13.63
CA VAL A 188 -2.00 3.34 -13.66
C VAL A 188 -1.09 2.82 -12.56
N ALA A 189 -1.45 1.71 -11.92
CA ALA A 189 -0.65 1.11 -10.87
C ALA A 189 -0.71 -0.42 -10.87
N ALA A 190 0.34 -1.04 -10.32
CA ALA A 190 0.40 -2.45 -10.00
C ALA A 190 0.87 -2.66 -8.56
N ALA A 191 0.37 -3.73 -7.93
CA ALA A 191 0.78 -4.13 -6.60
C ALA A 191 2.21 -4.66 -6.59
N VAL A 192 2.96 -4.28 -5.55
CA VAL A 192 4.26 -4.86 -5.21
C VAL A 192 4.02 -5.91 -4.13
N CYS A 193 4.34 -7.15 -4.43
CA CYS A 193 4.22 -8.26 -3.48
C CYS A 193 5.60 -8.69 -2.98
N ASP A 194 5.67 -9.09 -1.72
CA ASP A 194 6.86 -9.70 -1.12
C ASP A 194 7.01 -11.18 -1.50
N GLY A 195 8.01 -11.86 -0.95
CA GLY A 195 8.28 -13.28 -1.19
C GLY A 195 7.16 -14.23 -0.74
N ASP A 196 6.31 -13.81 0.19
CA ASP A 196 5.13 -14.56 0.65
C ASP A 196 3.89 -14.28 -0.23
N GLY A 197 3.99 -13.37 -1.20
CA GLY A 197 2.89 -12.95 -2.06
C GLY A 197 1.96 -11.89 -1.44
N GLU A 198 2.32 -11.34 -0.28
CA GLU A 198 1.55 -10.28 0.37
C GLU A 198 1.81 -8.92 -0.30
N THR A 199 0.75 -8.16 -0.53
CA THR A 199 0.87 -6.81 -1.09
C THR A 199 1.41 -5.84 -0.04
N VAL A 200 2.63 -5.34 -0.26
CA VAL A 200 3.37 -4.46 0.66
C VAL A 200 3.49 -3.02 0.18
N ALA A 201 3.40 -2.82 -1.13
CA ALA A 201 3.47 -1.49 -1.76
C ALA A 201 2.71 -1.49 -3.10
N SER A 202 2.66 -0.35 -3.78
CA SER A 202 2.26 -0.26 -5.17
C SER A 202 3.19 0.68 -5.94
N VAL A 203 3.51 0.30 -7.18
CA VAL A 203 4.17 1.17 -8.16
C VAL A 203 3.10 1.80 -9.02
N THR A 204 3.16 3.11 -9.18
CA THR A 204 2.21 3.87 -10.00
C THR A 204 2.91 4.81 -10.95
N VAL A 205 2.30 5.02 -12.11
CA VAL A 205 2.64 6.10 -13.06
C VAL A 205 1.40 6.96 -13.23
N TYR A 206 1.58 8.25 -13.24
CA TYR A 206 0.49 9.21 -13.44
C TYR A 206 0.99 10.47 -14.12
N GLY A 207 0.10 11.09 -14.84
CA GLY A 207 0.34 12.31 -15.58
C GLY A 207 -0.92 13.10 -15.82
N PRO A 208 -0.78 14.30 -16.41
CA PRO A 208 -1.92 15.11 -16.84
C PRO A 208 -2.81 14.33 -17.82
N ASP A 209 -4.12 14.33 -17.60
CA ASP A 209 -5.10 13.58 -18.38
C ASP A 209 -5.06 13.92 -19.89
N PHE A 210 -4.78 15.15 -20.24
CA PHE A 210 -4.69 15.59 -21.64
C PHE A 210 -3.54 14.94 -22.44
N ARG A 211 -2.58 14.26 -21.76
CA ARG A 211 -1.44 13.61 -22.44
C ARG A 211 -1.15 12.18 -21.95
N PHE A 212 -1.68 11.78 -20.80
CA PHE A 212 -1.47 10.44 -20.26
C PHE A 212 -2.80 9.71 -20.07
N PRO A 213 -2.99 8.48 -20.65
CA PRO A 213 -2.03 7.77 -21.50
C PRO A 213 -1.87 8.36 -22.91
N GLY A 214 -2.74 9.31 -23.35
CA GLY A 214 -2.73 9.89 -24.69
C GLY A 214 -2.83 8.81 -25.76
N ASP A 215 -2.01 8.93 -26.82
CA ASP A 215 -1.91 7.96 -27.91
C ASP A 215 -0.95 6.79 -27.60
N ALA A 216 -0.41 6.71 -26.37
CA ALA A 216 0.53 5.64 -26.00
C ALA A 216 -0.17 4.28 -25.95
N ASP A 217 0.60 3.22 -26.24
CA ASP A 217 0.13 1.84 -26.11
C ASP A 217 -0.08 1.49 -24.62
N THR A 218 -1.33 1.42 -24.21
CA THR A 218 -1.70 1.08 -22.82
C THR A 218 -1.20 -0.30 -22.41
N CYS A 219 -1.12 -1.28 -23.32
CA CYS A 219 -0.58 -2.60 -23.03
C CYS A 219 0.90 -2.53 -22.69
N GLU A 220 1.67 -1.68 -23.39
CA GLU A 220 3.09 -1.47 -23.07
C GLU A 220 3.26 -0.75 -21.73
N ILE A 221 2.43 0.25 -21.42
CA ILE A 221 2.42 0.94 -20.13
C ILE A 221 2.15 -0.06 -19.00
N GLU A 222 1.09 -0.86 -19.12
CA GLU A 222 0.71 -1.88 -18.14
C GLU A 222 1.84 -2.88 -17.91
N ARG A 223 2.43 -3.39 -19.00
CA ARG A 223 3.56 -4.31 -18.94
C ARG A 223 4.74 -3.74 -18.16
N LEU A 224 5.10 -2.48 -18.42
CA LEU A 224 6.21 -1.81 -17.74
C LEU A 224 5.95 -1.59 -16.26
N VAL A 225 4.73 -1.18 -15.90
CA VAL A 225 4.33 -0.97 -14.50
C VAL A 225 4.35 -2.28 -13.72
N VAL A 226 3.78 -3.36 -14.29
CA VAL A 226 3.79 -4.70 -13.67
C VAL A 226 5.21 -5.25 -13.55
N GLU A 227 6.05 -5.12 -14.58
CA GLU A 227 7.44 -5.54 -14.53
C GLU A 227 8.22 -4.79 -13.45
N THR A 228 8.04 -3.48 -13.38
CA THR A 228 8.68 -2.65 -12.34
C THR A 228 8.22 -3.06 -10.93
N ALA A 229 6.91 -3.27 -10.72
CA ALA A 229 6.38 -3.74 -9.45
C ALA A 229 6.98 -5.09 -9.02
N LYS A 230 7.10 -6.05 -9.94
CA LYS A 230 7.74 -7.34 -9.69
C LYS A 230 9.23 -7.21 -9.33
N ARG A 231 9.97 -6.35 -10.05
CA ARG A 231 11.39 -6.09 -9.76
C ARG A 231 11.58 -5.46 -8.39
N VAL A 232 10.71 -4.53 -7.99
CA VAL A 232 10.72 -3.93 -6.65
C VAL A 232 10.37 -4.97 -5.59
N GLY A 233 9.37 -5.82 -5.82
CA GLY A 233 9.00 -6.91 -4.92
C GLY A 233 10.13 -7.91 -4.68
N ALA A 234 10.88 -8.25 -5.73
CA ALA A 234 12.03 -9.15 -5.63
C ALA A 234 13.16 -8.63 -4.72
N LEU A 235 13.20 -7.32 -4.42
CA LEU A 235 14.16 -6.73 -3.47
C LEU A 235 13.77 -6.99 -2.00
N LEU A 236 12.54 -7.42 -1.76
CA LEU A 236 11.97 -7.68 -0.43
C LEU A 236 12.03 -9.17 -0.07
N GLY A 237 12.48 -10.00 -1.01
CA GLY A 237 12.56 -11.44 -0.86
C GLY A 237 13.76 -11.90 -0.04
N ASP A 238 13.53 -12.94 0.68
CA ASP A 238 14.19 -13.89 1.56
C ASP A 238 14.22 -13.50 3.02
#